data_294aedeb5191b74eccd6fa0720328db0
#
_entry.id   294aedeb5191b74eccd6fa0720328db0
#
_cell.length_a   1.000
_cell.length_b   1.000
_cell.length_c   1.000
_cell.angle_alpha   90.00
_cell.angle_beta   90.00
_cell.angle_gamma   90.00
#
_symmetry.space_group_name_H-M   'P 1'
#
loop_
_entity.id
_entity.type
_entity.pdbx_description
1 polymer ?
#
loop_
_entity_poly.entity_id
_entity_poly.type
_entity_poly.pdbx_seq_one_letter_code
_entity_poly.pdbx_strand_id
1 'polypeptide(L)'
;MITISAEATLYEAAVALDKARQEFEQDCSRHRLLLIVDVDGEVLGKISQLDVLRALEPKGEHVANSRSLRRFGVSREYLRPMLMQCRFWEQPLMDLCKAAGRLNVRRLIHTPLAGEFVDENASLAEAVHQLALEHHQSLFVTRGKKIVGILRQRDMFREVVGTLSACEL
;
A
#
# COMPACT_ATOMS: atom_id res chain seq x y z
N MET A 1 -4.66 -10.81 10.52
CA MET A 1 -4.00 -9.53 10.19
C MET A 1 -2.52 -9.71 10.46
N ILE A 2 -1.64 -9.44 9.49
CA ILE A 2 -0.21 -9.68 9.62
C ILE A 2 0.48 -8.34 9.88
N THR A 3 1.33 -8.29 10.89
CA THR A 3 2.06 -7.09 11.31
C THR A 3 3.56 -7.28 11.15
N ILE A 4 4.28 -6.16 11.03
CA ILE A 4 5.74 -6.11 11.06
C ILE A 4 6.19 -4.90 11.87
N SER A 5 7.33 -5.02 12.56
CA SER A 5 7.91 -3.92 13.32
C SER A 5 8.34 -2.77 12.41
N ALA A 6 8.16 -1.54 12.88
CA ALA A 6 8.67 -0.35 12.21
C ALA A 6 10.20 -0.32 12.07
N GLU A 7 10.91 -1.08 12.90
CA GLU A 7 12.37 -1.20 12.86
C GLU A 7 12.88 -2.27 11.88
N ALA A 8 11.97 -3.06 11.29
CA ALA A 8 12.32 -4.08 10.31
C ALA A 8 12.88 -3.48 9.02
N THR A 9 13.65 -4.29 8.31
CA THR A 9 14.20 -3.96 7.00
C THR A 9 13.18 -4.24 5.89
N LEU A 10 13.36 -3.61 4.73
CA LEU A 10 12.57 -3.90 3.55
C LEU A 10 12.66 -5.37 3.14
N TYR A 11 13.83 -6.00 3.31
CA TYR A 11 14.02 -7.43 3.03
C TYR A 11 13.10 -8.29 3.92
N GLU A 12 13.07 -8.02 5.23
CA GLU A 12 12.19 -8.74 6.17
C GLU A 12 10.71 -8.54 5.82
N ALA A 13 10.33 -7.32 5.43
CA ALA A 13 8.97 -7.03 4.96
C ALA A 13 8.62 -7.79 3.67
N ALA A 14 9.54 -7.84 2.70
CA ALA A 14 9.33 -8.58 1.46
C ALA A 14 9.17 -10.08 1.71
N VAL A 15 10.00 -10.67 2.57
CA VAL A 15 9.91 -12.08 2.97
C VAL A 15 8.59 -12.36 3.71
N ALA A 16 8.18 -11.48 4.62
CA ALA A 16 6.91 -11.63 5.35
C ALA A 16 5.70 -11.55 4.40
N LEU A 17 5.73 -10.64 3.42
CA LEU A 17 4.69 -10.55 2.38
C LEU A 17 4.62 -11.81 1.51
N ASP A 18 5.77 -12.40 1.16
CA ASP A 18 5.81 -13.61 0.34
C ASP A 18 5.32 -14.84 1.11
N LYS A 19 5.75 -15.01 2.37
CA LYS A 19 5.23 -16.05 3.27
C LYS A 19 3.71 -15.95 3.43
N ALA A 20 3.21 -14.74 3.73
CA ALA A 20 1.79 -14.50 3.85
C ALA A 20 1.00 -14.85 2.58
N ARG A 21 1.62 -14.71 1.41
CA ARG A 21 1.04 -15.12 0.14
C ARG A 21 0.97 -16.64 0.02
N GLN A 22 2.05 -17.35 0.40
CA GLN A 22 2.16 -18.81 0.27
C GLN A 22 1.24 -19.54 1.26
N GLU A 23 1.18 -19.11 2.53
CA GLU A 23 0.36 -19.73 3.58
C GLU A 23 -1.14 -19.66 3.28
N PHE A 24 -1.59 -18.67 2.52
CA PHE A 24 -2.99 -18.45 2.19
C PHE A 24 -3.34 -18.75 0.71
N GLU A 25 -2.54 -19.57 0.02
CA GLU A 25 -2.85 -19.96 -1.36
C GLU A 25 -4.16 -20.75 -1.50
N GLN A 26 -4.55 -21.48 -0.47
CA GLN A 26 -5.80 -22.26 -0.45
C GLN A 26 -7.03 -21.42 -0.08
N ASP A 27 -6.83 -20.34 0.64
CA ASP A 27 -7.88 -19.37 0.96
C ASP A 27 -7.78 -18.22 -0.04
N CYS A 28 -8.87 -17.83 -0.71
CA CYS A 28 -8.90 -16.69 -1.65
C CYS A 28 -8.44 -15.34 -1.06
N SER A 29 -7.87 -15.36 0.12
CA SER A 29 -7.47 -14.25 0.98
C SER A 29 -5.97 -13.92 0.87
N ARG A 30 -5.42 -13.80 -0.36
CA ARG A 30 -4.02 -13.41 -0.55
C ARG A 30 -3.72 -12.09 0.15
N HIS A 31 -2.96 -12.15 1.23
CA HIS A 31 -2.50 -10.97 1.95
C HIS A 31 -1.43 -10.25 1.10
N ARG A 32 -1.78 -9.05 0.60
CA ARG A 32 -0.88 -8.24 -0.24
C ARG A 32 -0.29 -7.05 0.51
N LEU A 33 -0.55 -6.96 1.80
CA LEU A 33 -0.07 -5.87 2.64
C LEU A 33 0.19 -6.36 4.07
N LEU A 34 1.12 -5.69 4.76
CA LEU A 34 1.40 -5.82 6.18
C LEU A 34 1.06 -4.50 6.87
N LEU A 35 0.66 -4.57 8.13
CA LEU A 35 0.62 -3.41 9.02
C LEU A 35 1.98 -3.21 9.66
N ILE A 36 2.43 -1.98 9.68
CA ILE A 36 3.65 -1.58 10.37
C ILE A 36 3.25 -1.06 11.73
N VAL A 37 3.82 -1.66 12.76
CA VAL A 37 3.52 -1.32 14.16
C VAL A 37 4.79 -0.82 14.88
N ASP A 38 4.59 0.05 15.86
CA ASP A 38 5.65 0.49 16.76
C ASP A 38 5.88 -0.52 17.90
N VAL A 39 6.70 -0.12 18.87
CA VAL A 39 7.04 -0.92 20.06
C VAL A 39 5.86 -1.12 21.00
N ASP A 40 4.89 -0.22 20.98
CA ASP A 40 3.68 -0.26 21.79
C ASP A 40 2.53 -1.03 21.09
N GLY A 41 2.78 -1.50 19.85
CA GLY A 41 1.80 -2.21 19.02
C GLY A 41 0.81 -1.29 18.30
N GLU A 42 1.04 0.01 18.32
CA GLU A 42 0.22 0.98 17.59
C GLU A 42 0.55 0.94 16.10
N VAL A 43 -0.48 1.00 15.26
CA VAL A 43 -0.33 0.94 13.80
C VAL A 43 0.15 2.28 13.27
N LEU A 44 1.36 2.31 12.72
CA LEU A 44 1.96 3.49 12.09
C LEU A 44 1.59 3.64 10.61
N GLY A 45 1.26 2.52 9.96
CA GLY A 45 0.97 2.52 8.53
C GLY A 45 0.84 1.12 7.95
N LYS A 46 0.89 1.05 6.63
CA LYS A 46 0.82 -0.20 5.87
C LYS A 46 1.90 -0.24 4.80
N ILE A 47 2.38 -1.43 4.47
CA ILE A 47 3.29 -1.69 3.35
C ILE A 47 2.71 -2.78 2.46
N SER A 48 2.73 -2.55 1.16
CA SER A 48 2.25 -3.47 0.13
C SER A 48 3.38 -3.98 -0.76
N GLN A 49 3.11 -5.00 -1.57
CA GLN A 49 4.06 -5.46 -2.60
C GLN A 49 4.49 -4.32 -3.54
N LEU A 50 3.56 -3.41 -3.88
CA LEU A 50 3.88 -2.26 -4.73
C LEU A 50 4.84 -1.28 -4.05
N ASP A 51 4.75 -1.13 -2.73
CA ASP A 51 5.65 -0.26 -1.99
C ASP A 51 7.07 -0.86 -1.91
N VAL A 52 7.17 -2.19 -1.80
CA VAL A 52 8.45 -2.90 -1.94
C VAL A 52 9.07 -2.66 -3.31
N LEU A 53 8.30 -2.81 -4.39
CA LEU A 53 8.79 -2.57 -5.75
C LEU A 53 9.21 -1.10 -5.96
N ARG A 54 8.45 -0.16 -5.42
CA ARG A 54 8.79 1.28 -5.48
C ARG A 54 10.07 1.62 -4.72
N ALA A 55 10.36 0.88 -3.65
CA ALA A 55 11.58 1.08 -2.88
C ALA A 55 12.85 0.65 -3.64
N LEU A 56 12.72 -0.19 -4.66
CA LEU A 56 13.82 -0.55 -5.57
C LEU A 56 14.15 0.56 -6.56
N GLU A 57 13.20 1.48 -6.80
CA GLU A 57 13.50 2.62 -7.66
C GLU A 57 14.56 3.49 -6.99
N PRO A 58 15.69 3.78 -7.66
CA PRO A 58 16.70 4.67 -7.12
C PRO A 58 16.05 6.02 -6.79
N LYS A 59 16.12 6.40 -5.53
CA LYS A 59 15.62 7.71 -5.07
C LYS A 59 16.54 8.81 -5.60
N GLY A 60 16.41 9.16 -6.88
CA GLY A 60 16.78 10.49 -7.29
C GLY A 60 15.84 11.46 -6.55
N GLU A 61 16.38 12.45 -5.87
CA GLU A 61 15.62 13.44 -5.07
C GLU A 61 14.45 14.08 -5.82
N HIS A 62 14.41 13.92 -7.14
CA HIS A 62 13.38 14.45 -8.04
C HIS A 62 12.16 13.51 -8.24
N VAL A 63 12.29 12.19 -8.00
CA VAL A 63 11.18 11.22 -8.23
C VAL A 63 10.29 11.08 -7.00
N ALA A 64 10.80 11.37 -5.79
CA ALA A 64 10.02 11.38 -4.56
C ALA A 64 8.81 12.36 -4.64
N ASN A 65 8.86 13.34 -5.51
CA ASN A 65 7.83 14.35 -5.73
C ASN A 65 6.82 14.02 -6.83
N SER A 66 6.88 12.86 -7.46
CA SER A 66 5.98 12.55 -8.59
C SER A 66 4.49 12.51 -8.17
N ARG A 67 4.16 12.15 -6.92
CA ARG A 67 2.80 12.25 -6.38
C ARG A 67 2.37 13.70 -6.17
N SER A 68 3.27 14.54 -5.65
CA SER A 68 3.04 15.98 -5.51
C SER A 68 2.87 16.64 -6.89
N LEU A 69 3.72 16.29 -7.85
CA LEU A 69 3.66 16.81 -9.23
C LEU A 69 2.35 16.43 -9.93
N ARG A 70 1.80 15.23 -9.68
CA ARG A 70 0.48 14.82 -10.18
C ARG A 70 -0.67 15.64 -9.56
N ARG A 71 -0.57 16.04 -8.30
CA ARG A 71 -1.51 16.98 -7.68
C ARG A 71 -1.50 18.37 -8.35
N PHE A 72 -0.36 18.77 -8.92
CA PHE A 72 -0.22 20.02 -9.68
C PHE A 72 -0.55 19.86 -11.17
N GLY A 73 -1.18 18.76 -11.59
CA GLY A 73 -1.65 18.59 -12.97
C GLY A 73 -0.54 18.25 -13.99
N VAL A 74 0.68 17.91 -13.52
CA VAL A 74 1.76 17.51 -14.42
C VAL A 74 1.47 16.13 -15.02
N SER A 75 1.32 16.07 -16.35
CA SER A 75 0.99 14.83 -17.05
C SER A 75 2.13 13.81 -17.02
N ARG A 76 1.78 12.51 -17.12
CA ARG A 76 2.78 11.44 -17.25
C ARG A 76 3.71 11.62 -18.45
N GLU A 77 3.20 12.20 -19.51
CA GLU A 77 3.96 12.46 -20.75
C GLU A 77 5.09 13.47 -20.51
N TYR A 78 4.87 14.45 -19.65
CA TYR A 78 5.89 15.43 -19.30
C TYR A 78 6.97 14.85 -18.36
N LEU A 79 6.61 13.91 -17.52
CA LEU A 79 7.56 13.25 -16.60
C LEU A 79 8.40 12.16 -17.29
N ARG A 80 7.91 11.58 -18.38
CA ARG A 80 8.57 10.50 -19.10
C ARG A 80 9.99 10.84 -19.61
N PRO A 81 10.27 12.00 -20.23
CA PRO A 81 11.62 12.38 -20.63
C PRO A 81 12.57 12.56 -19.43
N MET A 82 12.11 13.13 -18.32
CA MET A 82 12.91 13.28 -17.10
C MET A 82 13.27 11.93 -16.48
N LEU A 83 12.34 10.96 -16.50
CA LEU A 83 12.58 9.59 -16.02
C LEU A 83 13.55 8.85 -16.94
N MET A 84 13.50 9.11 -18.26
CA MET A 84 14.42 8.51 -19.24
C MET A 84 15.85 9.02 -19.09
N GLN A 85 16.06 10.26 -18.63
CA GLN A 85 17.40 10.81 -18.40
C GLN A 85 18.11 10.20 -17.17
N CYS A 86 17.36 9.58 -16.25
CA CYS A 86 17.91 9.06 -15.01
C CYS A 86 18.58 7.68 -15.16
N ARG A 87 18.62 7.06 -16.36
CA ARG A 87 19.29 5.76 -16.66
C ARG A 87 19.07 4.64 -15.63
N PHE A 88 17.92 4.63 -14.94
CA PHE A 88 17.61 3.65 -13.87
C PHE A 88 17.64 2.20 -14.36
N TRP A 89 17.37 2.01 -15.65
CA TRP A 89 17.30 0.70 -16.28
C TRP A 89 18.67 0.07 -16.54
N GLU A 90 19.74 0.84 -16.36
CA GLU A 90 21.12 0.38 -16.59
C GLU A 90 21.73 -0.29 -15.34
N GLN A 91 21.10 -0.09 -14.16
CA GLN A 91 21.61 -0.72 -12.92
C GLN A 91 21.10 -2.17 -12.81
N PRO A 92 22.01 -3.14 -12.53
CA PRO A 92 21.59 -4.52 -12.28
C PRO A 92 20.59 -4.61 -11.13
N LEU A 93 19.52 -5.37 -11.33
CA LEU A 93 18.48 -5.58 -10.31
C LEU A 93 19.06 -6.04 -8.97
N MET A 94 20.14 -6.87 -9.02
CA MET A 94 20.83 -7.37 -7.84
C MET A 94 21.35 -6.23 -6.94
N ASP A 95 21.90 -5.17 -7.53
CA ASP A 95 22.45 -4.05 -6.78
C ASP A 95 21.34 -3.16 -6.20
N LEU A 96 20.27 -2.97 -6.96
CA LEU A 96 19.06 -2.30 -6.46
C LEU A 96 18.47 -3.05 -5.26
N CYS A 97 18.33 -4.36 -5.36
CA CYS A 97 17.84 -5.21 -4.27
C CYS A 97 18.73 -5.16 -3.03
N LYS A 98 20.09 -5.19 -3.20
CA LYS A 98 21.01 -5.08 -2.07
C LYS A 98 20.91 -3.73 -1.37
N ALA A 99 20.79 -2.64 -2.13
CA ALA A 99 20.66 -1.30 -1.57
C ALA A 99 19.32 -1.10 -0.87
N ALA A 100 18.23 -1.46 -1.54
CA ALA A 100 16.87 -1.30 -1.02
C ALA A 100 16.58 -2.24 0.16
N GLY A 101 17.06 -3.48 0.11
CA GLY A 101 16.78 -4.48 1.14
C GLY A 101 17.24 -4.08 2.54
N ARG A 102 18.24 -3.19 2.64
CA ARG A 102 18.75 -2.65 3.91
C ARG A 102 17.97 -1.44 4.44
N LEU A 103 17.03 -0.91 3.65
CA LEU A 103 16.23 0.23 4.09
C LEU A 103 15.31 -0.19 5.24
N ASN A 104 15.19 0.66 6.25
CA ASN A 104 14.22 0.48 7.30
C ASN A 104 12.81 0.79 6.76
N VAL A 105 11.82 -0.07 7.06
CA VAL A 105 10.43 0.10 6.59
C VAL A 105 9.82 1.42 7.07
N ARG A 106 10.25 1.95 8.21
CA ARG A 106 9.81 3.25 8.73
C ARG A 106 10.00 4.39 7.73
N ARG A 107 11.04 4.33 6.89
CA ARG A 107 11.30 5.32 5.83
C ARG A 107 10.35 5.20 4.64
N LEU A 108 9.64 4.10 4.54
CA LEU A 108 8.71 3.77 3.45
C LEU A 108 7.25 4.00 3.85
N ILE A 109 7.00 4.20 5.16
CA ILE A 109 5.67 4.49 5.67
C ILE A 109 5.21 5.83 5.10
N HIS A 110 4.07 5.79 4.43
CA HIS A 110 3.33 7.01 4.14
C HIS A 110 2.46 7.33 5.35
N THR A 111 2.54 8.56 5.84
CA THR A 111 1.54 9.05 6.78
C THR A 111 0.17 8.91 6.11
N PRO A 112 -0.76 8.13 6.68
CA PRO A 112 -2.05 7.94 6.06
C PRO A 112 -2.78 9.27 5.93
N LEU A 113 -3.41 9.50 4.78
CA LEU A 113 -4.24 10.69 4.56
C LEU A 113 -5.62 10.51 5.19
N ALA A 114 -6.32 11.59 5.46
CA ALA A 114 -7.67 11.56 6.05
C ALA A 114 -8.64 10.65 5.28
N GLY A 115 -8.57 10.61 3.94
CA GLY A 115 -9.37 9.73 3.09
C GLY A 115 -8.99 8.24 3.14
N GLU A 116 -7.92 7.85 3.86
CA GLU A 116 -7.55 6.44 4.03
C GLU A 116 -8.18 5.79 5.28
N PHE A 117 -9.02 6.51 6.01
CA PHE A 117 -9.67 6.00 7.22
C PHE A 117 -11.18 5.90 7.02
N VAL A 118 -11.78 4.84 7.55
CA VAL A 118 -13.22 4.64 7.60
C VAL A 118 -13.60 4.19 9.01
N ASP A 119 -14.69 4.73 9.55
CA ASP A 119 -15.19 4.30 10.85
C ASP A 119 -15.78 2.89 10.77
N GLU A 120 -15.65 2.08 11.83
CA GLU A 120 -16.17 0.71 11.85
C GLU A 120 -17.70 0.63 11.69
N ASN A 121 -18.41 1.73 12.00
CA ASN A 121 -19.87 1.84 11.85
C ASN A 121 -20.27 2.54 10.54
N ALA A 122 -19.32 2.95 9.70
CA ALA A 122 -19.62 3.55 8.41
C ALA A 122 -20.37 2.57 7.50
N SER A 123 -21.22 3.12 6.65
CA SER A 123 -21.94 2.30 5.67
C SER A 123 -20.99 1.73 4.60
N LEU A 124 -21.37 0.59 4.00
CA LEU A 124 -20.63 0.04 2.87
C LEU A 124 -20.59 0.99 1.68
N ALA A 125 -21.65 1.79 1.49
CA ALA A 125 -21.70 2.80 0.43
C ALA A 125 -20.65 3.90 0.62
N GLU A 126 -20.45 4.36 1.86
CA GLU A 126 -19.42 5.33 2.20
C GLU A 126 -18.01 4.75 1.96
N ALA A 127 -17.76 3.51 2.39
CA ALA A 127 -16.50 2.83 2.17
C ALA A 127 -16.21 2.62 0.67
N VAL A 128 -17.22 2.24 -0.14
CA VAL A 128 -17.09 2.15 -1.61
C VAL A 128 -16.73 3.50 -2.20
N HIS A 129 -17.39 4.58 -1.76
CA HIS A 129 -17.13 5.92 -2.24
C HIS A 129 -15.69 6.37 -1.97
N GLN A 130 -15.18 6.15 -0.75
CA GLN A 130 -13.80 6.48 -0.39
C GLN A 130 -12.77 5.66 -1.19
N LEU A 131 -12.99 4.35 -1.37
CA LEU A 131 -12.12 3.50 -2.18
C LEU A 131 -12.07 3.95 -3.64
N ALA A 132 -13.22 4.36 -4.21
CA ALA A 132 -13.35 4.73 -5.61
C ALA A 132 -12.77 6.11 -5.92
N LEU A 133 -13.10 7.12 -5.11
CA LEU A 133 -12.69 8.51 -5.35
C LEU A 133 -11.18 8.70 -5.31
N GLU A 134 -10.52 8.11 -4.32
CA GLU A 134 -9.10 8.34 -4.10
C GLU A 134 -8.22 7.21 -4.65
N HIS A 135 -8.81 6.24 -5.36
CA HIS A 135 -8.12 5.07 -5.90
C HIS A 135 -7.34 4.28 -4.85
N HIS A 136 -7.87 4.21 -3.63
CA HIS A 136 -7.26 3.43 -2.56
C HIS A 136 -7.47 1.93 -2.78
N GLN A 137 -6.44 1.13 -2.51
CA GLN A 137 -6.54 -0.33 -2.52
C GLN A 137 -7.06 -0.89 -1.19
N SER A 138 -6.99 -0.08 -0.13
CA SER A 138 -7.47 -0.43 1.21
C SER A 138 -7.64 0.81 2.07
N LEU A 139 -8.56 0.74 3.03
CA LEU A 139 -8.80 1.75 4.05
C LEU A 139 -8.44 1.18 5.43
N PHE A 140 -7.94 2.03 6.32
CA PHE A 140 -7.85 1.69 7.74
C PHE A 140 -9.24 1.79 8.37
N VAL A 141 -9.66 0.75 9.07
CA VAL A 141 -10.90 0.77 9.86
C VAL A 141 -10.58 1.28 11.26
N THR A 142 -11.31 2.30 11.70
CA THR A 142 -11.08 2.94 12.99
C THR A 142 -12.26 2.77 13.94
N ARG A 143 -11.93 2.69 15.23
CA ARG A 143 -12.85 2.85 16.36
C ARG A 143 -12.39 4.07 17.15
N GLY A 144 -13.05 5.21 16.94
CA GLY A 144 -12.57 6.48 17.42
C GLY A 144 -11.19 6.81 16.81
N LYS A 145 -10.17 6.95 17.65
CA LYS A 145 -8.79 7.23 17.19
C LYS A 145 -7.94 5.98 16.93
N LYS A 146 -8.44 4.79 17.25
CA LYS A 146 -7.66 3.56 17.18
C LYS A 146 -7.95 2.81 15.88
N ILE A 147 -6.89 2.38 15.18
CA ILE A 147 -7.02 1.49 14.03
C ILE A 147 -7.32 0.08 14.54
N VAL A 148 -8.45 -0.48 14.12
CA VAL A 148 -8.93 -1.81 14.54
C VAL A 148 -8.90 -2.83 13.41
N GLY A 149 -8.71 -2.39 12.16
CA GLY A 149 -8.67 -3.29 11.01
C GLY A 149 -8.27 -2.63 9.71
N ILE A 150 -8.35 -3.41 8.64
CA ILE A 150 -8.19 -2.94 7.27
C ILE A 150 -9.34 -3.47 6.42
N LEU A 151 -9.97 -2.58 5.67
CA LEU A 151 -10.94 -2.88 4.63
C LEU A 151 -10.26 -2.82 3.27
N ARG A 152 -10.21 -3.93 2.55
CA ARG A 152 -9.56 -4.01 1.24
C ARG A 152 -10.58 -3.87 0.12
N GLN A 153 -10.18 -3.24 -0.98
CA GLN A 153 -11.00 -3.11 -2.19
C GLN A 153 -11.60 -4.45 -2.65
N ARG A 154 -10.84 -5.54 -2.58
CA ARG A 154 -11.32 -6.88 -2.98
C ARG A 154 -12.42 -7.42 -2.06
N ASP A 155 -12.37 -7.11 -0.76
CA ASP A 155 -13.37 -7.57 0.19
C ASP A 155 -14.68 -6.81 -0.07
N MET A 156 -14.58 -5.51 -0.32
CA MET A 156 -15.72 -4.70 -0.77
C MET A 156 -16.29 -5.17 -2.10
N PHE A 157 -15.44 -5.51 -3.07
CA PHE A 157 -15.92 -6.02 -4.36
C PHE A 157 -16.74 -7.30 -4.19
N ARG A 158 -16.32 -8.20 -3.30
CA ARG A 158 -17.07 -9.43 -3.00
C ARG A 158 -18.47 -9.14 -2.45
N GLU A 159 -18.57 -8.20 -1.51
CA GLU A 159 -19.87 -7.77 -0.95
C GLU A 159 -20.76 -7.12 -2.01
N VAL A 160 -20.19 -6.27 -2.85
CA VAL A 160 -20.93 -5.64 -3.97
C VAL A 160 -21.45 -6.70 -4.93
N VAL A 161 -20.63 -7.69 -5.31
CA VAL A 161 -21.06 -8.79 -6.19
C VAL A 161 -22.17 -9.61 -5.53
N GLY A 162 -22.07 -9.92 -4.23
CA GLY A 162 -23.13 -10.61 -3.50
C GLY A 162 -24.44 -9.83 -3.52
N THR A 163 -24.37 -8.52 -3.32
CA THR A 163 -25.55 -7.63 -3.35
C THR A 163 -26.15 -7.57 -4.76
N LEU A 164 -25.30 -7.39 -5.80
CA LEU A 164 -25.79 -7.36 -7.19
C LEU A 164 -26.44 -8.68 -7.61
N SER A 165 -25.92 -9.82 -7.14
CA SER A 165 -26.49 -11.13 -7.42
C SER A 165 -27.84 -11.36 -6.72
N ALA A 166 -28.09 -10.65 -5.61
CA ALA A 166 -29.36 -10.71 -4.90
C ALA A 166 -30.40 -9.72 -5.44
N CYS A 167 -29.99 -8.74 -6.25
CA CYS A 167 -30.90 -7.86 -6.96
C CYS A 167 -31.47 -8.61 -8.16
N GLU A 168 -32.79 -8.77 -8.23
CA GLU A 168 -33.45 -9.22 -9.47
C GLU A 168 -33.33 -8.08 -10.50
N LEU A 169 -32.34 -8.16 -11.38
CA LEU A 169 -32.08 -7.24 -12.48
C LEU A 169 -32.80 -7.70 -13.74
#